data_47099739e61cfaa69888c51855346ddb
#
_entry.id   47099739e61cfaa69888c51855346ddb
#
_cell.length_a   1.000
_cell.length_b   1.000
_cell.length_c   1.000
_cell.angle_alpha   90.00
_cell.angle_beta   90.00
_cell.angle_gamma   90.00
#
_symmetry.space_group_name_H-M   'P 1'
#
loop_
_entity.id
_entity.type
_entity.pdbx_description
1 polymer ?
#
loop_
_entity_poly.entity_id
_entity_poly.type
_entity_poly.pdbx_seq_one_letter_code
_entity_poly.pdbx_strand_id
1 'polypeptide(L)'
;MIDRSVQTILQPALVFLKQGDLEKAHLSLGRLLEQDLENPQVMYTLKGVSFWLDRVRYSQALADDFLRGEYIISQWKPFLDYIKEKGDFNEPIIYALKCNVFTIALRLYRSLLN
;
A
#
# COMPACT_ATOMS: atom_id res chain seq x y z
N MET A 1 6.10 23.00 -4.46
CA MET A 1 7.37 22.87 -4.92
C MET A 1 8.01 21.63 -4.53
N ILE A 2 8.24 21.42 -3.30
CA ILE A 2 8.75 20.20 -2.77
C ILE A 2 7.94 19.05 -3.23
N ASP A 3 6.64 19.24 -3.28
CA ASP A 3 5.71 18.18 -3.60
C ASP A 3 5.91 17.60 -4.98
N ARG A 4 6.24 18.43 -5.94
CA ARG A 4 6.42 17.97 -7.29
C ARG A 4 7.61 17.05 -7.41
N SER A 5 8.71 17.42 -6.75
CA SER A 5 9.91 16.61 -6.75
C SER A 5 9.67 15.28 -6.03
N VAL A 6 8.99 15.33 -4.90
CA VAL A 6 8.68 14.12 -4.12
C VAL A 6 7.77 13.19 -4.91
N GLN A 7 6.74 13.72 -5.57
CA GLN A 7 5.86 12.89 -6.38
C GLN A 7 6.59 12.22 -7.52
N THR A 8 7.53 12.93 -8.15
CA THR A 8 8.34 12.35 -9.21
C THR A 8 9.17 11.19 -8.68
N ILE A 9 9.76 11.36 -7.51
CA ILE A 9 10.57 10.31 -6.87
C ILE A 9 9.71 9.11 -6.52
N LEU A 10 8.50 9.34 -6.01
CA LEU A 10 7.60 8.27 -5.60
C LEU A 10 6.86 7.61 -6.76
N GLN A 11 6.87 8.22 -7.94
CA GLN A 11 6.06 7.76 -9.05
C GLN A 11 6.18 6.27 -9.37
N PRO A 12 7.38 5.67 -9.45
CA PRO A 12 7.46 4.24 -9.73
C PRO A 12 6.74 3.39 -8.69
N ALA A 13 6.88 3.75 -7.40
CA ALA A 13 6.20 3.02 -6.35
C ALA A 13 4.70 3.17 -6.44
N LEU A 14 4.22 4.39 -6.75
CA LEU A 14 2.79 4.64 -6.88
C LEU A 14 2.19 3.83 -8.04
N VAL A 15 2.93 3.70 -9.14
CA VAL A 15 2.49 2.88 -10.28
C VAL A 15 2.36 1.43 -9.86
N PHE A 16 3.35 0.89 -9.16
CA PHE A 16 3.28 -0.49 -8.67
C PHE A 16 2.07 -0.70 -7.76
N LEU A 17 1.79 0.27 -6.89
CA LEU A 17 0.63 0.18 -6.00
C LEU A 17 -0.67 0.11 -6.79
N LYS A 18 -0.83 0.96 -7.79
CA LYS A 18 -2.04 0.97 -8.61
C LYS A 18 -2.21 -0.30 -9.42
N GLN A 19 -1.10 -0.98 -9.71
CA GLN A 19 -1.12 -2.27 -10.40
C GLN A 19 -1.39 -3.45 -9.47
N GLY A 20 -1.49 -3.18 -8.17
CA GLY A 20 -1.71 -4.23 -7.18
C GLY A 20 -0.46 -4.99 -6.79
N ASP A 21 0.72 -4.39 -6.97
CA ASP A 21 1.99 -5.05 -6.72
C ASP A 21 2.70 -4.42 -5.52
N LEU A 22 2.33 -4.87 -4.32
CA LEU A 22 2.91 -4.37 -3.08
C LEU A 22 4.39 -4.70 -2.94
N GLU A 23 4.80 -5.87 -3.41
CA GLU A 23 6.19 -6.29 -3.25
C GLU A 23 7.13 -5.37 -4.02
N LYS A 24 6.80 -5.07 -5.28
CA LYS A 24 7.62 -4.18 -6.08
C LYS A 24 7.60 -2.76 -5.54
N ALA A 25 6.45 -2.32 -5.04
CA ALA A 25 6.37 -0.99 -4.43
C ALA A 25 7.28 -0.92 -3.21
N HIS A 26 7.27 -1.96 -2.39
CA HIS A 26 8.11 -2.01 -1.19
C HIS A 26 9.60 -1.97 -1.56
N LEU A 27 10.01 -2.74 -2.56
CA LEU A 27 11.39 -2.75 -3.01
C LEU A 27 11.82 -1.38 -3.55
N SER A 28 10.96 -0.77 -4.35
CA SER A 28 11.24 0.54 -4.92
C SER A 28 11.45 1.59 -3.82
N LEU A 29 10.57 1.59 -2.83
CA LEU A 29 10.66 2.54 -1.72
C LEU A 29 11.88 2.28 -0.85
N GLY A 30 12.23 1.02 -0.64
CA GLY A 30 13.42 0.69 0.13
C GLY A 30 14.69 1.23 -0.53
N ARG A 31 14.78 1.13 -1.85
CA ARG A 31 15.91 1.67 -2.59
C ARG A 31 15.99 3.18 -2.50
N LEU A 32 14.83 3.85 -2.57
CA LEU A 32 14.78 5.30 -2.43
C LEU A 32 15.23 5.72 -1.05
N LEU A 33 14.81 5.00 -0.03
CA LEU A 33 15.18 5.32 1.35
C LEU A 33 16.69 5.14 1.57
N GLU A 34 17.30 4.18 0.91
CA GLU A 34 18.76 3.99 0.99
C GLU A 34 19.51 5.19 0.42
N GLN A 35 18.92 5.85 -0.57
CA GLN A 35 19.54 7.01 -1.19
C GLN A 35 19.32 8.28 -0.39
N ASP A 36 18.19 8.38 0.28
CA ASP A 36 17.81 9.56 1.07
C ASP A 36 17.08 9.11 2.33
N LEU A 37 17.86 8.78 3.35
CA LEU A 37 17.35 8.22 4.58
C LEU A 37 16.43 9.18 5.35
N GLU A 38 16.49 10.47 5.04
CA GLU A 38 15.74 11.46 5.79
C GLU A 38 14.48 11.95 5.08
N ASN A 39 14.17 11.38 3.92
CA ASN A 39 13.00 11.82 3.18
C ASN A 39 11.72 11.34 3.87
N PRO A 40 10.96 12.24 4.52
CA PRO A 40 9.78 11.80 5.28
C PRO A 40 8.68 11.21 4.40
N GLN A 41 8.53 11.69 3.17
CA GLN A 41 7.49 11.17 2.29
C GLN A 41 7.78 9.73 1.88
N VAL A 42 9.03 9.41 1.61
CA VAL A 42 9.43 8.04 1.32
C VAL A 42 9.19 7.16 2.54
N MET A 43 9.57 7.65 3.73
CA MET A 43 9.38 6.90 4.96
C MET A 43 7.91 6.62 5.24
N TYR A 44 7.05 7.62 5.11
CA TYR A 44 5.62 7.44 5.36
C TYR A 44 5.00 6.49 4.35
N THR A 45 5.38 6.63 3.08
CA THR A 45 4.85 5.73 2.04
C THR A 45 5.29 4.30 2.32
N LEU A 46 6.55 4.11 2.69
CA LEU A 46 7.05 2.78 3.03
C LEU A 46 6.31 2.17 4.21
N LYS A 47 6.01 2.97 5.24
CA LYS A 47 5.24 2.48 6.39
C LYS A 47 3.85 2.03 5.96
N GLY A 48 3.21 2.79 5.08
CA GLY A 48 1.90 2.41 4.55
C GLY A 48 1.95 1.11 3.77
N VAL A 49 2.93 0.97 2.90
CA VAL A 49 3.09 -0.26 2.11
C VAL A 49 3.40 -1.44 3.04
N SER A 50 4.25 -1.25 4.04
CA SER A 50 4.58 -2.31 4.99
C SER A 50 3.36 -2.76 5.79
N PHE A 51 2.51 -1.82 6.20
CA PHE A 51 1.26 -2.14 6.86
C PHE A 51 0.45 -3.13 6.01
N TRP A 52 0.29 -2.83 4.72
CA TRP A 52 -0.52 -3.67 3.84
C TRP A 52 0.15 -4.98 3.49
N LEU A 53 1.48 -5.00 3.34
CA LEU A 53 2.19 -6.26 3.12
C LEU A 53 1.93 -7.24 4.26
N ASP A 54 2.00 -6.76 5.49
CA ASP A 54 1.73 -7.61 6.65
C ASP A 54 0.30 -8.15 6.62
N ARG A 55 -0.67 -7.30 6.28
CA ARG A 55 -2.06 -7.72 6.22
C ARG A 55 -2.32 -8.72 5.10
N VAL A 56 -1.75 -8.47 3.93
CA VAL A 56 -1.93 -9.38 2.79
C VAL A 56 -1.30 -10.74 3.11
N ARG A 57 -0.12 -10.74 3.72
CA ARG A 57 0.53 -11.99 4.13
C ARG A 57 -0.30 -12.74 5.15
N TYR A 58 -0.85 -12.03 6.13
CA TYR A 58 -1.73 -12.65 7.11
C TYR A 58 -2.95 -13.26 6.43
N SER A 59 -3.53 -12.55 5.46
CA SER A 59 -4.74 -13.04 4.79
C SER A 59 -4.51 -14.40 4.12
N GLN A 60 -3.29 -14.68 3.70
CA GLN A 60 -2.98 -15.94 3.04
C GLN A 60 -3.13 -17.15 3.97
N ALA A 61 -3.12 -16.92 5.28
CA ALA A 61 -3.36 -17.98 6.26
C ALA A 61 -4.85 -18.28 6.46
N LEU A 62 -5.74 -17.45 5.91
CA LEU A 62 -7.18 -17.67 6.04
C LEU A 62 -7.64 -18.75 5.08
N ALA A 63 -8.80 -19.35 5.39
CA ALA A 63 -9.24 -20.59 4.76
C ALA A 63 -9.53 -20.46 3.26
N ASP A 64 -10.10 -19.34 2.82
CA ASP A 64 -10.53 -19.25 1.43
C ASP A 64 -10.47 -17.78 0.95
N ASP A 65 -10.71 -17.60 -0.34
CA ASP A 65 -10.59 -16.29 -0.95
C ASP A 65 -11.68 -15.32 -0.50
N PHE A 66 -12.86 -15.82 -0.13
CA PHE A 66 -13.89 -14.93 0.40
C PHE A 66 -13.44 -14.31 1.72
N LEU A 67 -12.96 -15.15 2.64
CA LEU A 67 -12.47 -14.67 3.93
C LEU A 67 -11.27 -13.75 3.77
N ARG A 68 -10.39 -14.06 2.83
CA ARG A 68 -9.22 -13.22 2.55
C ARG A 68 -9.64 -11.82 2.07
N GLY A 69 -10.60 -11.76 1.14
CA GLY A 69 -11.09 -10.48 0.65
C GLY A 69 -11.79 -9.68 1.73
N GLU A 70 -12.63 -10.33 2.53
CA GLU A 70 -13.33 -9.67 3.63
C GLU A 70 -12.34 -9.10 4.65
N TYR A 71 -11.31 -9.87 4.97
CA TYR A 71 -10.30 -9.40 5.91
C TYR A 71 -9.57 -8.17 5.36
N ILE A 72 -9.14 -8.22 4.11
CA ILE A 72 -8.41 -7.12 3.49
C ILE A 72 -9.25 -5.83 3.55
N ILE A 73 -10.51 -5.90 3.15
CA ILE A 73 -11.38 -4.73 3.17
C ILE A 73 -11.59 -4.23 4.60
N SER A 74 -11.73 -5.15 5.56
CA SER A 74 -11.95 -4.76 6.95
C SER A 74 -10.77 -3.99 7.54
N GLN A 75 -9.59 -4.10 6.95
CA GLN A 75 -8.39 -3.42 7.45
C GLN A 75 -8.27 -1.98 6.96
N TRP A 76 -9.16 -1.53 6.09
CA TRP A 76 -9.07 -0.16 5.57
C TRP A 76 -9.24 0.89 6.67
N LYS A 77 -10.24 0.70 7.55
CA LYS A 77 -10.44 1.65 8.64
C LYS A 77 -9.28 1.66 9.65
N PRO A 78 -8.79 0.49 10.12
CA PRO A 78 -7.58 0.49 10.94
C PRO A 78 -6.39 1.17 10.26
N PHE A 79 -6.28 1.03 8.93
CA PHE A 79 -5.21 1.72 8.21
C PHE A 79 -5.36 3.24 8.30
N LEU A 80 -6.58 3.75 8.12
CA LEU A 80 -6.80 5.20 8.24
C LEU A 80 -6.43 5.71 9.63
N ASP A 81 -6.74 4.94 10.67
CA ASP A 81 -6.35 5.29 12.03
C ASP A 81 -4.84 5.28 12.19
N TYR A 82 -4.18 4.29 11.59
CA TYR A 82 -2.74 4.16 11.63
C TYR A 82 -2.04 5.37 11.00
N ILE A 83 -2.49 5.81 9.84
CA ILE A 83 -1.83 6.93 9.17
C ILE A 83 -2.06 8.25 9.89
N LYS A 84 -3.17 8.40 10.61
CA LYS A 84 -3.40 9.58 11.42
C LYS A 84 -2.37 9.72 12.52
N GLU A 85 -1.89 8.60 13.06
CA GLU A 85 -0.89 8.62 14.11
C GLU A 85 0.53 8.78 13.58
N LYS A 86 0.79 8.31 12.36
CA LYS A 86 2.17 8.19 11.86
C LYS A 86 2.65 9.37 11.05
N GLY A 87 1.76 10.28 10.65
CA GLY A 87 2.20 11.49 9.99
C GLY A 87 1.45 11.84 8.72
N ASP A 88 2.10 12.60 7.87
CA ASP A 88 1.45 13.26 6.74
C ASP A 88 1.48 12.39 5.49
N PHE A 89 0.50 11.52 5.37
CA PHE A 89 0.28 10.82 4.11
C PHE A 89 -0.50 11.77 3.21
N ASN A 90 0.01 12.04 2.03
CA ASN A 90 -0.70 12.91 1.10
C ASN A 90 -1.74 12.12 0.30
N GLU A 91 -2.66 12.84 -0.32
CA GLU A 91 -3.77 12.21 -1.03
C GLU A 91 -3.35 11.30 -2.17
N PRO A 92 -2.35 11.64 -3.01
CA PRO A 92 -1.92 10.72 -4.05
C PRO A 92 -1.42 9.38 -3.50
N ILE A 93 -0.75 9.38 -2.36
CA ILE A 93 -0.27 8.15 -1.74
C ILE A 93 -1.45 7.33 -1.22
N ILE A 94 -2.37 7.99 -0.53
CA ILE A 94 -3.56 7.30 0.00
C ILE A 94 -4.38 6.72 -1.14
N TYR A 95 -4.56 7.48 -2.21
CA TYR A 95 -5.30 7.01 -3.37
C TYR A 95 -4.64 5.78 -4.00
N ALA A 96 -3.32 5.80 -4.16
CA ALA A 96 -2.60 4.67 -4.73
C ALA A 96 -2.72 3.42 -3.84
N LEU A 97 -2.65 3.60 -2.53
CA LEU A 97 -2.84 2.48 -1.59
C LEU A 97 -4.26 1.95 -1.65
N LYS A 98 -5.24 2.84 -1.78
CA LYS A 98 -6.63 2.42 -1.93
C LYS A 98 -6.82 1.60 -3.20
N CYS A 99 -6.25 2.05 -4.31
CA CYS A 99 -6.31 1.30 -5.56
C CYS A 99 -5.68 -0.09 -5.39
N ASN A 100 -4.55 -0.16 -4.70
CA ASN A 100 -3.87 -1.42 -4.44
C ASN A 100 -4.76 -2.38 -3.65
N VAL A 101 -5.29 -1.90 -2.53
CA VAL A 101 -6.09 -2.73 -1.61
C VAL A 101 -7.32 -3.28 -2.31
N PHE A 102 -8.04 -2.42 -3.02
CA PHE A 102 -9.27 -2.86 -3.67
C PHE A 102 -8.99 -3.71 -4.91
N THR A 103 -7.86 -3.51 -5.58
CA THR A 103 -7.45 -4.38 -6.67
C THR A 103 -7.18 -5.80 -6.14
N ILE A 104 -6.49 -5.91 -5.02
CA ILE A 104 -6.22 -7.22 -4.41
C ILE A 104 -7.53 -7.88 -3.97
N ALA A 105 -8.41 -7.13 -3.32
CA ALA A 105 -9.69 -7.67 -2.87
C ALA A 105 -10.54 -8.14 -4.05
N LEU A 106 -10.56 -7.35 -5.13
CA LEU A 106 -11.32 -7.74 -6.32
C LEU A 106 -10.79 -9.01 -6.96
N ARG A 107 -9.47 -9.19 -6.99
CA ARG A 107 -8.90 -10.44 -7.52
C ARG A 107 -9.35 -11.64 -6.69
N LEU A 108 -9.39 -11.48 -5.38
CA LEU A 108 -9.84 -12.55 -4.50
C LEU A 108 -11.32 -12.87 -4.73
N TYR A 109 -12.16 -11.84 -4.84
CA TYR A 109 -13.59 -12.07 -5.09
C TYR A 109 -13.85 -12.65 -6.47
N ARG A 110 -13.09 -12.24 -7.46
CA ARG A 110 -13.25 -12.77 -8.82
C ARG A 110 -12.96 -14.26 -8.88
N SER A 111 -12.05 -14.75 -8.08
CA SER A 111 -11.73 -16.17 -8.06
C SER A 111 -12.94 -17.01 -7.68
N LEU A 112 -13.90 -16.43 -6.96
CA LEU A 112 -15.09 -17.14 -6.53
C LEU A 112 -16.11 -17.32 -7.65
N LEU A 113 -15.94 -16.57 -8.74
CA LEU A 113 -16.88 -16.62 -9.88
C LEU A 113 -16.49 -17.65 -10.93
N ASN A 114 -15.31 -18.24 -10.81
CA ASN A 114 -14.79 -19.19 -11.80
C ASN A 114 -15.04 -20.63 -11.43
#